data_d2028f4ab2a1551379181bb142affd08
#
_entry.id   d2028f4ab2a1551379181bb142affd08
#
_cell.length_a   1.000
_cell.length_b   1.000
_cell.length_c   1.000
_cell.angle_alpha   90.00
_cell.angle_beta   90.00
_cell.angle_gamma   90.00
#
_symmetry.space_group_name_H-M   'P 1'
#
loop_
_entity.id
_entity.type
_entity.pdbx_description
1 polymer ?
#
loop_
_entity_poly.entity_id
_entity_poly.type
_entity_poly.pdbx_seq_one_letter_code
_entity_poly.pdbx_strand_id
1 'polypeptide(L)'
;MKKYFLYDPEGEGFALYETEVRRDEIAKAAIDACCDEGWSECVDQICVGVVTHVATKVNERKRPPEEELDEDGCDAEGDYWDKDFSHICDYKLLPLKETK
;
A
#
# COMPACT_ATOMS: atom_id res chain seq x y z
N MET A 1 -1.12 8.96 -12.74
CA MET A 1 -1.16 7.99 -11.63
C MET A 1 0.19 8.00 -10.90
N LYS A 2 0.15 8.11 -9.58
CA LYS A 2 1.37 8.10 -8.76
C LYS A 2 1.91 6.68 -8.65
N LYS A 3 3.06 6.43 -9.22
CA LYS A 3 3.70 5.10 -9.17
C LYS A 3 5.18 5.14 -8.79
N TYR A 4 5.77 6.32 -8.73
CA TYR A 4 7.18 6.48 -8.36
C TYR A 4 7.26 6.67 -6.86
N PHE A 5 7.98 5.78 -6.18
CA PHE A 5 8.04 5.85 -4.73
C PHE A 5 9.40 6.28 -4.21
N LEU A 6 9.38 6.88 -3.04
CA LEU A 6 10.54 7.22 -2.23
C LEU A 6 10.30 6.68 -0.83
N TYR A 7 11.25 5.98 -0.27
CA TYR A 7 11.23 5.58 1.13
C TYR A 7 12.34 6.31 1.88
N ASP A 8 11.96 7.12 2.87
CA ASP A 8 12.86 7.90 3.73
C ASP A 8 12.45 7.70 5.18
N PRO A 9 13.07 6.76 5.90
CA PRO A 9 12.65 6.45 7.27
C PRO A 9 12.90 7.55 8.29
N GLU A 10 13.82 8.48 8.00
CA GLU A 10 14.09 9.63 8.88
C GLU A 10 13.19 10.83 8.57
N GLY A 11 12.46 10.78 7.47
CA GLY A 11 11.54 11.84 7.06
C GLY A 11 10.11 11.35 7.10
N GLU A 12 9.41 11.50 5.99
CA GLU A 12 7.99 11.15 5.89
C GLU A 12 7.71 9.66 5.71
N GLY A 13 8.74 8.82 5.64
CA GLY A 13 8.59 7.39 5.40
C GLY A 13 8.35 7.11 3.93
N PHE A 14 7.25 6.44 3.61
CA PHE A 14 6.92 6.07 2.24
C PHE A 14 6.05 7.14 1.58
N ALA A 15 6.43 7.57 0.37
CA ALA A 15 5.68 8.55 -0.40
C ALA A 15 5.63 8.18 -1.88
N LEU A 16 4.56 8.61 -2.55
CA LEU A 16 4.36 8.36 -3.98
C LEU A 16 4.30 9.67 -4.76
N TYR A 17 4.85 9.65 -5.96
CA TYR A 17 4.91 10.81 -6.86
C TYR A 17 4.45 10.44 -8.26
N GLU A 18 3.95 11.42 -8.99
CA GLU A 18 3.43 11.21 -10.34
C GLU A 18 4.52 11.12 -11.40
N THR A 19 5.70 11.75 -11.15
CA THR A 19 6.80 11.75 -12.10
C THR A 19 8.09 11.32 -11.44
N GLU A 20 8.95 10.68 -12.21
CA GLU A 20 10.28 10.28 -11.77
C GLU A 20 11.13 11.49 -11.40
N VAL A 21 11.03 12.56 -12.19
CA VAL A 21 11.78 13.80 -11.95
C VAL A 21 11.44 14.39 -10.59
N ARG A 22 10.15 14.48 -10.26
CA ARG A 22 9.72 15.02 -8.97
C ARG A 22 10.19 14.13 -7.82
N ARG A 23 10.06 12.81 -7.96
CA ARG A 23 10.55 11.86 -6.95
C ARG A 23 12.05 12.06 -6.70
N ASP A 24 12.83 12.17 -7.77
CA ASP A 24 14.29 12.31 -7.66
C ASP A 24 14.70 13.64 -7.03
N GLU A 25 13.97 14.72 -7.31
CA GLU A 25 14.19 16.01 -6.65
C GLU A 25 13.98 15.94 -5.15
N ILE A 26 12.89 15.29 -4.72
CA ILE A 26 12.59 15.13 -3.30
C ILE A 26 13.58 14.18 -2.64
N ALA A 27 14.00 13.11 -3.33
CA ALA A 27 15.00 12.17 -2.82
C ALA A 27 16.33 12.88 -2.58
N LYS A 28 16.74 13.73 -3.51
CA LYS A 28 17.98 14.51 -3.35
C LYS A 28 17.89 15.45 -2.16
N ALA A 29 16.75 16.12 -2.00
CA ALA A 29 16.54 17.00 -0.85
C ALA A 29 16.60 16.22 0.48
N ALA A 30 16.04 14.99 0.49
CA ALA A 30 16.08 14.14 1.67
C ALA A 30 17.51 13.73 2.02
N ILE A 31 18.31 13.37 1.04
CA ILE A 31 19.72 13.03 1.23
C ILE A 31 20.50 14.25 1.79
N ASP A 32 20.29 15.41 1.18
CA ASP A 32 20.96 16.64 1.63
C ASP A 32 20.58 17.00 3.06
N ALA A 33 19.31 16.81 3.43
CA ALA A 33 18.84 17.08 4.79
C ALA A 33 19.46 16.13 5.82
N CYS A 34 19.64 14.85 5.47
CA CYS A 34 20.28 13.87 6.35
C CYS A 34 21.76 14.19 6.59
N CYS A 35 22.40 14.86 5.64
CA CYS A 35 23.82 15.19 5.71
C CYS A 35 24.08 16.64 6.12
N ASP A 36 23.05 17.39 6.53
CA ASP A 36 23.14 18.80 6.86
C ASP A 36 24.16 19.10 7.98
N GLU A 37 24.23 18.22 8.99
CA GLU A 37 25.17 18.35 10.09
C GLU A 37 26.44 17.50 9.91
N GLY A 38 26.62 16.93 8.73
CA GLY A 38 27.75 16.07 8.42
C GLY A 38 27.32 14.74 7.84
N TRP A 39 28.27 13.84 7.64
CA TRP A 39 28.01 12.52 7.06
C TRP A 39 27.13 11.67 8.01
N SER A 40 26.14 10.95 7.44
CA SER A 40 25.27 10.08 8.20
C SER A 40 25.00 8.77 7.45
N GLU A 41 25.07 7.64 8.15
CA GLU A 41 24.76 6.34 7.60
C GLU A 41 23.25 6.15 7.32
N CYS A 42 22.40 7.01 7.90
CA CYS A 42 20.94 6.94 7.69
C CYS A 42 20.57 7.04 6.22
N VAL A 43 21.38 7.69 5.42
CA VAL A 43 21.17 7.86 3.98
C VAL A 43 21.06 6.51 3.28
N ASP A 44 21.77 5.48 3.76
CA ASP A 44 21.74 4.15 3.15
C ASP A 44 20.35 3.52 3.17
N GLN A 45 19.45 4.01 4.01
CA GLN A 45 18.08 3.51 4.12
C GLN A 45 17.11 4.20 3.16
N ILE A 46 17.54 5.30 2.55
CA ILE A 46 16.71 6.00 1.56
C ILE A 46 16.77 5.22 0.25
N CYS A 47 15.61 4.89 -0.29
CA CYS A 47 15.54 4.18 -1.56
C CYS A 47 14.38 4.68 -2.41
N VAL A 48 14.50 4.48 -3.72
CA VAL A 48 13.46 4.86 -4.68
C VAL A 48 13.16 3.69 -5.59
N GLY A 49 11.99 3.73 -6.19
CA GLY A 49 11.60 2.69 -7.12
C GLY A 49 10.30 3.03 -7.83
N VAL A 50 9.75 2.04 -8.48
CA VAL A 50 8.49 2.13 -9.22
C VAL A 50 7.56 1.03 -8.73
N VAL A 51 6.33 1.40 -8.42
CA VAL A 51 5.31 0.42 -8.06
C VAL A 51 4.82 -0.24 -9.34
N THR A 52 4.91 -1.55 -9.41
CA THR A 52 4.46 -2.31 -10.58
C THR A 52 3.13 -3.00 -10.34
N HIS A 53 2.87 -3.38 -9.10
CA HIS A 53 1.66 -4.11 -8.71
C HIS A 53 1.16 -3.56 -7.37
N VAL A 54 -0.14 -3.63 -7.17
CA VAL A 54 -0.76 -3.24 -5.91
C VAL A 54 -1.70 -4.34 -5.45
N ALA A 55 -1.84 -4.49 -4.13
CA ALA A 55 -2.83 -5.40 -3.56
C ALA A 55 -4.21 -4.87 -3.91
N THR A 56 -4.98 -5.65 -4.63
CA THR A 56 -6.28 -5.24 -5.16
C THR A 56 -7.35 -6.21 -4.67
N LYS A 57 -8.50 -5.66 -4.31
CA LYS A 57 -9.64 -6.46 -3.89
C LYS A 57 -10.14 -7.30 -5.05
N VAL A 58 -10.29 -8.60 -4.79
CA VAL A 58 -10.85 -9.55 -5.76
C VAL A 58 -11.86 -10.44 -5.04
N ASN A 59 -12.78 -11.04 -5.78
CA ASN A 59 -13.77 -11.94 -5.20
C ASN A 59 -14.54 -11.30 -4.03
N GLU A 60 -14.96 -10.05 -4.19
CA GLU A 60 -15.72 -9.35 -3.17
C GLU A 60 -17.08 -10.02 -2.99
N ARG A 61 -17.46 -10.30 -1.73
CA ARG A 61 -18.72 -10.98 -1.38
C ARG A 61 -19.45 -10.15 -0.35
N LYS A 62 -20.78 -10.08 -0.50
CA LYS A 62 -21.64 -9.38 0.46
C LYS A 62 -21.94 -10.30 1.62
N ARG A 63 -22.19 -9.71 2.78
CA ARG A 63 -22.61 -10.46 3.97
C ARG A 63 -23.89 -11.24 3.67
N PRO A 64 -23.90 -12.56 3.91
CA PRO A 64 -25.14 -13.33 3.76
C PRO A 64 -26.13 -12.98 4.87
N PRO A 65 -27.44 -13.31 4.72
CA PRO A 65 -28.40 -13.13 5.79
C PRO A 65 -27.98 -13.89 7.04
N GLU A 66 -28.29 -13.37 8.23
CA GLU A 66 -27.91 -14.00 9.50
C GLU A 66 -28.33 -15.46 9.61
N GLU A 67 -29.48 -15.80 9.04
CA GLU A 67 -30.01 -17.16 9.06
C GLU A 67 -29.16 -18.16 8.29
N GLU A 68 -28.28 -17.67 7.42
CA GLU A 68 -27.33 -18.50 6.67
C GLU A 68 -25.97 -18.63 7.37
N LEU A 69 -25.79 -17.90 8.49
CA LEU A 69 -24.58 -17.97 9.31
C LEU A 69 -24.80 -18.98 10.44
N ASP A 70 -23.76 -19.75 10.76
CA ASP A 70 -23.83 -20.70 11.87
C ASP A 70 -23.56 -20.01 13.21
N GLU A 71 -23.47 -20.78 14.29
CA GLU A 71 -23.23 -20.25 15.65
C GLU A 71 -21.90 -19.52 15.77
N ASP A 72 -20.94 -19.90 14.95
CA ASP A 72 -19.59 -19.30 14.95
C ASP A 72 -19.49 -18.11 14.02
N GLY A 73 -20.56 -17.77 13.31
CA GLY A 73 -20.57 -16.65 12.37
C GLY A 73 -20.00 -17.01 11.00
N CYS A 74 -19.93 -18.31 10.68
CA CYS A 74 -19.42 -18.78 9.40
C CYS A 74 -20.58 -19.07 8.44
N ASP A 75 -20.35 -18.82 7.15
CA ASP A 75 -21.32 -19.16 6.12
C ASP A 75 -21.19 -20.63 5.68
N ALA A 76 -21.99 -21.03 4.69
CA ALA A 76 -21.99 -22.41 4.19
C ALA A 76 -20.65 -22.81 3.56
N GLU A 77 -19.83 -21.85 3.14
CA GLU A 77 -18.51 -22.09 2.54
C GLU A 77 -17.39 -22.10 3.58
N GLY A 78 -17.71 -21.80 4.83
CA GLY A 78 -16.73 -21.76 5.91
C GLY A 78 -16.07 -20.41 6.17
N ASP A 79 -16.50 -19.36 5.47
CA ASP A 79 -15.96 -18.03 5.66
C ASP A 79 -16.56 -17.39 6.93
N TYR A 80 -15.69 -16.82 7.76
CA TYR A 80 -16.11 -16.14 8.98
C TYR A 80 -16.55 -14.71 8.69
N TRP A 81 -17.71 -14.32 9.26
CA TRP A 81 -18.26 -12.97 9.11
C TRP A 81 -18.37 -12.31 10.47
N ASP A 82 -17.48 -11.39 10.77
CA ASP A 82 -17.58 -10.57 11.97
C ASP A 82 -18.84 -9.72 11.90
N LYS A 83 -19.36 -9.32 13.07
CA LYS A 83 -20.56 -8.50 13.17
C LYS A 83 -20.48 -7.20 12.39
N ASP A 84 -19.28 -6.64 12.29
CA ASP A 84 -19.06 -5.34 11.64
C ASP A 84 -18.79 -5.46 10.15
N PHE A 85 -18.68 -6.68 9.62
CA PHE A 85 -18.38 -6.88 8.20
C PHE A 85 -19.66 -6.87 7.37
N SER A 86 -19.76 -5.89 6.47
CA SER A 86 -20.86 -5.86 5.48
C SER A 86 -20.48 -6.65 4.23
N HIS A 87 -19.18 -6.80 3.98
CA HIS A 87 -18.66 -7.60 2.87
C HIS A 87 -17.23 -8.00 3.21
N ILE A 88 -16.75 -9.02 2.53
CA ILE A 88 -15.35 -9.46 2.61
C ILE A 88 -14.82 -9.65 1.19
N CYS A 89 -13.50 -9.67 1.05
CA CYS A 89 -12.86 -9.88 -0.23
C CYS A 89 -11.53 -10.59 -0.03
N ASP A 90 -11.01 -11.12 -1.12
CA ASP A 90 -9.63 -11.58 -1.17
C ASP A 90 -8.78 -10.46 -1.75
N TYR A 91 -7.47 -10.56 -1.61
CA TYR A 91 -6.53 -9.62 -2.20
C TYR A 91 -5.56 -10.35 -3.11
N LYS A 92 -5.21 -9.71 -4.19
CA LYS A 92 -4.24 -10.25 -5.14
C LYS A 92 -3.36 -9.10 -5.64
N LEU A 93 -2.09 -9.38 -5.88
CA LEU A 93 -1.22 -8.40 -6.51
C LEU A 93 -1.55 -8.34 -7.99
N LEU A 94 -2.07 -7.20 -8.43
CA LEU A 94 -2.40 -6.97 -9.83
C LEU A 94 -1.57 -5.82 -10.38
N PRO A 95 -1.26 -5.85 -11.69
CA PRO A 95 -0.54 -4.76 -12.33
C PRO A 95 -1.23 -3.43 -12.10
N LEU A 96 -0.44 -2.39 -11.89
CA LEU A 96 -0.95 -1.04 -11.72
C LEU A 96 -1.62 -0.60 -13.01
N LYS A 97 -2.88 -0.18 -12.92
CA LYS A 97 -3.62 0.33 -14.08
C LYS A 97 -3.25 1.79 -14.32
N GLU A 98 -2.72 2.06 -15.49
CA GLU A 98 -2.48 3.44 -15.91
C GLU A 98 -3.70 3.95 -16.67
N THR A 99 -4.27 5.06 -16.18
CA THR A 99 -5.32 5.76 -16.89
C THR A 99 -4.67 6.72 -17.87
N LYS A 100 -5.09 6.60 -19.10
CA LYS A 100 -4.65 7.53 -20.14
C LYS A 100 -5.50 8.80 -20.10
#